data_c7e6ed59e1483a10a07689a4cb506b33
#
_entry.id   c7e6ed59e1483a10a07689a4cb506b33
#
_cell.length_a   1.000
_cell.length_b   1.000
_cell.length_c   1.000
_cell.angle_alpha   90.00
_cell.angle_beta   90.00
_cell.angle_gamma   90.00
#
_symmetry.space_group_name_H-M   'P 1'
#
loop_
_entity.id
_entity.type
_entity.pdbx_description
1 polymer ?
#
loop_
_entity_poly.entity_id
_entity_poly.type
_entity_poly.pdbx_seq_one_letter_code
_entity_poly.pdbx_strand_id
1 'polypeptide(L)'
;MTAAGTLSRIHQISMRTLDVDRAVRFYRDTLGLPFLFAFPPRLAFFDCGGVRLMLSTPEPGFDHPGSVLYFAVEDIGATHETLASRGVPFRTPPHKIATLADREVWLAEFEDTEGNTLALMSEPRLK
;
A
#
# COMPACT_ATOMS: atom_id res chain seq x y z
N MET A 1 0.69 -21.38 18.75
CA MET A 1 0.95 -20.26 19.68
C MET A 1 2.41 -19.86 19.59
N THR A 2 2.68 -18.55 19.54
CA THR A 2 4.05 -18.03 19.41
C THR A 2 4.69 -17.95 20.79
N ALA A 3 5.93 -18.41 20.92
CA ALA A 3 6.68 -18.30 22.17
C ALA A 3 6.99 -16.85 22.49
N ALA A 4 7.04 -16.50 23.79
CA ALA A 4 7.43 -15.17 24.21
C ALA A 4 8.85 -14.86 23.74
N GLY A 5 9.08 -13.62 23.30
CA GLY A 5 10.37 -13.17 22.78
C GLY A 5 10.63 -13.47 21.32
N THR A 6 9.68 -14.10 20.60
CA THR A 6 9.79 -14.31 19.15
C THR A 6 8.74 -13.48 18.41
N LEU A 7 9.11 -12.98 17.24
CA LEU A 7 8.20 -12.18 16.41
C LEU A 7 7.85 -12.98 15.17
N SER A 8 6.59 -12.91 14.72
CA SER A 8 6.16 -13.71 13.57
C SER A 8 5.27 -12.95 12.59
N ARG A 9 4.51 -11.96 13.05
CA ARG A 9 3.51 -11.33 12.20
C ARG A 9 3.47 -9.82 12.40
N ILE A 10 3.34 -9.09 11.30
CA ILE A 10 3.08 -7.65 11.35
C ILE A 10 1.61 -7.45 11.67
N HIS A 11 1.31 -6.66 12.70
CA HIS A 11 -0.06 -6.37 13.10
C HIS A 11 -0.58 -5.08 12.49
N GLN A 12 0.26 -4.06 12.43
CA GLN A 12 -0.13 -2.75 11.96
C GLN A 12 1.05 -2.02 11.34
N ILE A 13 0.75 -1.25 10.28
CA ILE A 13 1.71 -0.37 9.62
C ILE A 13 1.16 1.04 9.68
N SER A 14 1.99 2.02 10.03
CA SER A 14 1.60 3.43 10.05
C SER A 14 2.19 4.15 8.84
N MET A 15 1.34 4.88 8.13
CA MET A 15 1.75 5.71 6.99
C MET A 15 1.50 7.17 7.32
N ARG A 16 2.50 8.01 7.01
CA ARG A 16 2.44 9.44 7.20
C ARG A 16 1.38 10.05 6.31
N THR A 17 0.55 10.92 6.89
CA THR A 17 -0.58 11.52 6.20
C THR A 17 -0.65 13.00 6.56
N LEU A 18 -0.75 13.86 5.55
CA LEU A 18 -0.89 15.30 5.77
C LEU A 18 -2.34 15.71 5.95
N ASP A 19 -3.25 15.02 5.27
CA ASP A 19 -4.69 15.29 5.30
C ASP A 19 -5.41 13.95 5.32
N VAL A 20 -5.91 13.56 6.49
CA VAL A 20 -6.52 12.23 6.68
C VAL A 20 -7.78 12.07 5.84
N ASP A 21 -8.63 13.09 5.73
CA ASP A 21 -9.86 12.98 4.93
C ASP A 21 -9.53 12.76 3.46
N ARG A 22 -8.56 13.47 2.93
CA ARG A 22 -8.11 13.29 1.54
C ARG A 22 -7.51 11.89 1.33
N ALA A 23 -6.68 11.45 2.27
CA ALA A 23 -6.07 10.13 2.20
C ALA A 23 -7.14 9.02 2.27
N VAL A 24 -8.14 9.16 3.14
CA VAL A 24 -9.23 8.19 3.23
C VAL A 24 -9.95 8.04 1.89
N ARG A 25 -10.26 9.15 1.24
CA ARG A 25 -10.91 9.09 -0.08
C ARG A 25 -10.05 8.34 -1.09
N PHE A 26 -8.75 8.58 -1.08
CA PHE A 26 -7.84 7.90 -1.99
C PHE A 26 -7.76 6.39 -1.70
N TYR A 27 -7.49 6.01 -0.47
CA TYR A 27 -7.31 4.59 -0.12
C TYR A 27 -8.63 3.82 -0.20
N ARG A 28 -9.73 4.41 0.23
CA ARG A 28 -11.03 3.75 0.21
C ARG A 28 -11.65 3.74 -1.19
N ASP A 29 -11.74 4.92 -1.83
CA ASP A 29 -12.54 5.07 -3.04
C ASP A 29 -11.72 4.80 -4.31
N THR A 30 -10.46 5.20 -4.33
CA THR A 30 -9.60 5.03 -5.51
C THR A 30 -8.90 3.68 -5.49
N LEU A 31 -8.27 3.30 -4.38
CA LEU A 31 -7.57 2.02 -4.27
C LEU A 31 -8.49 0.86 -3.89
N GLY A 32 -9.62 1.14 -3.26
CA GLY A 32 -10.59 0.10 -2.91
C GLY A 32 -10.23 -0.71 -1.67
N LEU A 33 -9.38 -0.19 -0.78
CA LEU A 33 -9.06 -0.89 0.45
C LEU A 33 -10.24 -0.88 1.42
N PRO A 34 -10.53 -1.97 2.13
CA PRO A 34 -11.59 -2.01 3.11
C PRO A 34 -11.34 -1.02 4.26
N PHE A 35 -12.22 -0.04 4.39
CA PHE A 35 -12.15 0.94 5.47
C PHE A 35 -12.69 0.32 6.76
N LEU A 36 -11.95 0.51 7.86
CA LEU A 36 -12.38 -0.02 9.16
C LEU A 36 -13.05 1.05 10.02
N PHE A 37 -12.31 2.09 10.38
CA PHE A 37 -12.83 3.19 11.19
C PHE A 37 -11.83 4.35 11.18
N ALA A 38 -12.27 5.48 11.71
CA ALA A 38 -11.42 6.66 11.81
C ALA A 38 -11.64 7.38 13.13
N PHE A 39 -10.61 8.08 13.57
CA PHE A 39 -10.66 9.05 14.67
C PHE A 39 -10.27 10.41 14.10
N PRO A 40 -11.22 11.16 13.51
CA PRO A 40 -10.91 12.44 12.89
C PRO A 40 -10.38 13.43 13.94
N PRO A 41 -9.49 14.33 13.55
CA PRO A 41 -8.98 14.53 12.19
C PRO A 41 -7.65 13.83 11.92
N ARG A 42 -7.14 12.99 12.80
CA ARG A 42 -5.75 12.55 12.79
C ARG A 42 -5.51 11.11 12.39
N LEU A 43 -6.51 10.23 12.49
CA LEU A 43 -6.29 8.79 12.30
C LEU A 43 -7.38 8.17 11.44
N ALA A 44 -6.99 7.23 10.60
CA ALA A 44 -7.92 6.35 9.88
C ALA A 44 -7.27 4.97 9.72
N PHE A 45 -8.09 3.95 9.62
CA PHE A 45 -7.63 2.56 9.63
C PHE A 45 -8.28 1.76 8.51
N PHE A 46 -7.47 0.91 7.87
CA PHE A 46 -7.88 0.04 6.77
C PHE A 46 -7.40 -1.38 7.02
N ASP A 47 -8.08 -2.35 6.42
CA ASP A 47 -7.65 -3.74 6.44
C ASP A 47 -6.87 -4.05 5.16
N CYS A 48 -5.62 -4.52 5.33
CA CYS A 48 -4.77 -4.94 4.23
C CYS A 48 -4.45 -6.42 4.40
N GLY A 49 -5.43 -7.28 4.11
CA GLY A 49 -5.22 -8.71 4.18
C GLY A 49 -4.87 -9.22 5.58
N GLY A 50 -5.46 -8.64 6.62
CA GLY A 50 -5.19 -9.01 8.00
C GLY A 50 -4.14 -8.14 8.69
N VAL A 51 -3.43 -7.30 7.95
CA VAL A 51 -2.54 -6.28 8.51
C VAL A 51 -3.30 -4.95 8.50
N ARG A 52 -3.38 -4.29 9.64
CA ARG A 52 -4.08 -3.02 9.72
C ARG A 52 -3.18 -1.89 9.21
N LEU A 53 -3.67 -1.12 8.26
CA LEU A 53 -2.98 0.08 7.78
C LEU A 53 -3.55 1.29 8.50
N MET A 54 -2.69 2.02 9.20
CA MET A 54 -3.07 3.26 9.87
C MET A 54 -2.55 4.45 9.08
N LEU A 55 -3.45 5.36 8.73
CA LEU A 55 -3.07 6.65 8.17
C LEU A 55 -3.08 7.64 9.33
N SER A 56 -1.97 8.31 9.57
CA SER A 56 -1.87 9.21 10.72
C SER A 56 -1.13 10.49 10.37
N THR A 57 -1.65 11.60 10.90
CA THR A 57 -0.91 12.86 10.92
C THR A 57 0.16 12.73 12.00
N PRO A 58 1.44 12.84 11.64
CA PRO A 58 2.50 12.56 12.60
C PRO A 58 2.56 13.61 13.71
N GLU A 59 2.87 13.15 14.91
CA GLU A 59 3.16 14.02 16.02
C GLU A 59 4.63 14.44 15.97
N PRO A 60 4.99 15.62 16.55
CA PRO A 60 6.38 16.03 16.63
C PRO A 60 7.24 14.93 17.26
N GLY A 61 8.37 14.62 16.63
CA GLY A 61 9.27 13.57 17.08
C GLY A 61 8.96 12.19 16.53
N PHE A 62 7.82 12.00 15.88
CA PHE A 62 7.44 10.71 15.28
C PHE A 62 7.29 10.78 13.76
N ASP A 63 7.60 11.92 13.16
CA ASP A 63 7.50 12.08 11.72
C ASP A 63 8.71 11.46 11.03
N HIS A 64 8.44 10.59 10.04
CA HIS A 64 9.47 9.97 9.21
C HIS A 64 8.87 9.65 7.83
N PRO A 65 9.71 9.47 6.81
CA PRO A 65 9.17 9.28 5.45
C PRO A 65 8.40 7.98 5.24
N GLY A 66 8.50 7.01 6.17
CA GLY A 66 7.78 5.75 6.04
C GLY A 66 8.47 4.77 5.11
N SER A 67 7.80 3.63 4.90
CA SER A 67 8.26 2.56 4.02
C SER A 67 7.46 2.58 2.72
N VAL A 68 8.01 1.98 1.68
CA VAL A 68 7.27 1.72 0.45
C VAL A 68 6.43 0.46 0.66
N LEU A 69 5.13 0.56 0.43
CA LEU A 69 4.24 -0.61 0.51
C LEU A 69 4.05 -1.19 -0.88
N TYR A 70 4.18 -2.52 -0.97
CA TYR A 70 3.99 -3.27 -2.20
C TYR A 70 2.70 -4.06 -2.08
N PHE A 71 1.72 -3.73 -2.92
CA PHE A 71 0.42 -4.41 -2.92
C PHE A 71 0.44 -5.56 -3.93
N ALA A 72 0.17 -6.77 -3.45
CA ALA A 72 0.11 -7.94 -4.30
C ALA A 72 -1.13 -7.90 -5.19
N VAL A 73 -0.94 -8.06 -6.49
CA VAL A 73 -2.03 -8.13 -7.47
C VAL A 73 -1.77 -9.30 -8.40
N GLU A 74 -2.83 -9.91 -8.92
CA GLU A 74 -2.70 -11.04 -9.84
C GLU A 74 -2.41 -10.56 -11.27
N ASP A 75 -3.15 -9.57 -11.73
CA ASP A 75 -3.00 -9.01 -13.08
C ASP A 75 -2.57 -7.55 -12.97
N ILE A 76 -1.26 -7.33 -13.02
CA ILE A 76 -0.71 -6.01 -12.81
C ILE A 76 -1.08 -5.05 -13.96
N GLY A 77 -1.19 -5.56 -15.18
CA GLY A 77 -1.59 -4.73 -16.33
C GLY A 77 -3.01 -4.21 -16.18
N ALA A 78 -3.94 -5.09 -15.82
CA ALA A 78 -5.34 -4.71 -15.62
C ALA A 78 -5.51 -3.76 -14.43
N THR A 79 -4.81 -4.03 -13.33
CA THR A 79 -4.88 -3.17 -12.15
C THR A 79 -4.29 -1.79 -12.45
N HIS A 80 -3.16 -1.75 -13.14
CA HIS A 80 -2.54 -0.50 -13.56
C HIS A 80 -3.52 0.33 -14.41
N GLU A 81 -4.15 -0.27 -15.41
CA GLU A 81 -5.11 0.44 -16.26
C GLU A 81 -6.28 0.99 -15.45
N THR A 82 -6.83 0.19 -14.56
CA THR A 82 -7.95 0.60 -13.72
C THR A 82 -7.58 1.79 -12.84
N LEU A 83 -6.46 1.70 -12.13
CA LEU A 83 -6.03 2.78 -11.23
C LEU A 83 -5.62 4.03 -12.01
N ALA A 84 -4.95 3.88 -13.15
CA ALA A 84 -4.59 5.01 -13.99
C ALA A 84 -5.84 5.74 -14.49
N SER A 85 -6.90 5.00 -14.84
CA SER A 85 -8.17 5.59 -15.26
C SER A 85 -8.87 6.34 -14.13
N ARG A 86 -8.53 6.03 -12.90
CA ARG A 86 -9.05 6.74 -11.72
C ARG A 86 -8.15 7.91 -11.28
N GLY A 87 -7.14 8.22 -12.08
CA GLY A 87 -6.26 9.36 -11.83
C GLY A 87 -5.05 9.09 -10.94
N VAL A 88 -4.73 7.83 -10.69
CA VAL A 88 -3.54 7.50 -9.89
C VAL A 88 -2.29 7.85 -10.68
N PRO A 89 -1.38 8.66 -10.10
CA PRO A 89 -0.15 9.05 -10.80
C PRO A 89 0.92 7.96 -10.70
N PHE A 90 1.08 7.16 -11.76
CA PHE A 90 2.13 6.15 -11.81
C PHE A 90 3.46 6.77 -12.22
N ARG A 91 4.52 6.41 -11.52
CA ARG A 91 5.89 6.78 -11.86
C ARG A 91 6.44 5.87 -12.94
N THR A 92 6.04 4.59 -12.92
CA THR A 92 6.48 3.59 -13.90
C THR A 92 5.29 2.76 -14.34
N PRO A 93 5.25 2.36 -15.62
CA PRO A 93 4.28 1.35 -16.05
C PRO A 93 4.69 -0.02 -15.51
N PRO A 94 3.82 -1.04 -15.61
CA PRO A 94 4.22 -2.40 -15.24
C PRO A 94 5.47 -2.82 -16.00
N HIS A 95 6.48 -3.30 -15.29
CA HIS A 95 7.72 -3.75 -15.90
C HIS A 95 8.32 -4.89 -15.09
N LYS A 96 9.00 -5.79 -15.77
CA LYS A 96 9.65 -6.92 -15.14
C LYS A 96 10.97 -6.46 -14.51
N ILE A 97 11.16 -6.79 -13.23
CA ILE A 97 12.38 -6.44 -12.52
C ILE A 97 13.28 -7.64 -12.27
N ALA A 98 12.73 -8.86 -12.32
CA ALA A 98 13.53 -10.06 -12.08
C ALA A 98 12.84 -11.28 -12.67
N THR A 99 13.65 -12.29 -13.02
CA THR A 99 13.16 -13.63 -13.33
C THR A 99 13.79 -14.58 -12.33
N LEU A 100 12.94 -15.24 -11.53
CA LEU A 100 13.36 -16.23 -10.56
C LEU A 100 13.27 -17.62 -11.17
N ALA A 101 13.58 -18.66 -10.39
CA ALA A 101 13.58 -20.02 -10.90
C ALA A 101 12.21 -20.46 -11.44
N ASP A 102 11.12 -20.03 -10.78
CA ASP A 102 9.77 -20.51 -11.10
C ASP A 102 8.78 -19.38 -11.42
N ARG A 103 9.22 -18.11 -11.42
CA ARG A 103 8.32 -16.98 -11.61
C ARG A 103 9.05 -15.74 -12.08
N GLU A 104 8.27 -14.78 -12.60
CA GLU A 104 8.75 -13.43 -12.87
C GLU A 104 8.26 -12.50 -11.77
N VAL A 105 8.98 -11.40 -11.55
CA VAL A 105 8.58 -10.36 -10.61
C VAL A 105 8.36 -9.06 -11.38
N TRP A 106 7.17 -8.51 -11.26
CA TRP A 106 6.75 -7.29 -11.95
C TRP A 106 6.34 -6.21 -10.95
N LEU A 107 6.66 -4.96 -11.27
CA LEU A 107 6.31 -3.79 -10.46
C LEU A 107 5.68 -2.70 -11.31
N ALA A 108 4.85 -1.87 -10.65
CA ALA A 108 4.43 -0.57 -11.15
C ALA A 108 4.35 0.37 -9.95
N GLU A 109 5.13 1.44 -9.97
CA GLU A 109 5.23 2.35 -8.83
C GLU A 109 4.31 3.54 -9.01
N PHE A 110 3.67 3.98 -7.91
CA PHE A 110 2.76 5.12 -7.93
C PHE A 110 2.84 5.88 -6.60
N GLU A 111 2.15 7.00 -6.52
CA GLU A 111 2.10 7.81 -5.31
C GLU A 111 0.67 7.90 -4.79
N ASP A 112 0.56 8.01 -3.45
CA ASP A 112 -0.72 8.38 -2.86
C ASP A 112 -0.86 9.91 -2.84
N THR A 113 -1.96 10.41 -2.26
CA THR A 113 -2.23 11.85 -2.18
C THR A 113 -1.37 12.56 -1.14
N GLU A 114 -0.60 11.81 -0.35
CA GLU A 114 0.17 12.34 0.78
C GLU A 114 1.68 12.33 0.54
N GLY A 115 2.09 12.01 -0.69
CA GLY A 115 3.51 11.97 -1.05
C GLY A 115 4.20 10.66 -0.73
N ASN A 116 3.46 9.62 -0.35
CA ASN A 116 4.04 8.31 -0.10
C ASN A 116 4.20 7.55 -1.42
N THR A 117 5.30 6.81 -1.55
CA THR A 117 5.52 5.92 -2.68
C THR A 117 4.91 4.56 -2.36
N LEU A 118 4.12 4.06 -3.29
CA LEU A 118 3.48 2.74 -3.21
C LEU A 118 3.81 1.99 -4.49
N ALA A 119 3.55 0.69 -4.50
CA ALA A 119 3.77 -0.12 -5.70
C ALA A 119 2.76 -1.25 -5.81
N LEU A 120 2.43 -1.59 -7.04
CA LEU A 120 1.78 -2.86 -7.36
C LEU A 120 2.88 -3.88 -7.63
N MET A 121 2.69 -5.10 -7.17
CA MET A 121 3.64 -6.19 -7.41
C MET A 121 2.87 -7.44 -7.83
N SER A 122 3.32 -8.09 -8.89
CA SER A 122 2.81 -9.40 -9.28
C SER A 122 3.97 -10.36 -9.48
N GLU A 123 3.72 -11.64 -9.21
CA GLU A 123 4.73 -12.68 -9.37
C GLU A 123 4.13 -13.86 -10.12
N PRO A 124 3.85 -13.70 -11.44
CA PRO A 124 3.28 -14.77 -12.24
C PRO A 124 4.28 -15.92 -12.38
N ARG A 125 3.75 -17.14 -12.22
CA ARG A 125 4.57 -18.34 -12.38
C ARG A 125 4.93 -18.58 -13.83
N LEU A 126 6.15 -19.04 -14.04
CA LEU A 126 6.60 -19.52 -15.35
C LEU A 126 5.88 -20.85 -15.67
N LYS A 127 5.57 -21.04 -16.94
CA LYS A 127 4.93 -22.26 -17.41
C LYS A 127 5.94 -23.33 -17.73
#